data_4ad0b54df78488b94641ad193f36556b
#
_entry.id   4ad0b54df78488b94641ad193f36556b
#
_cell.length_a   1.000
_cell.length_b   1.000
_cell.length_c   1.000
_cell.angle_alpha   90.00
_cell.angle_beta   90.00
_cell.angle_gamma   90.00
#
_symmetry.space_group_name_H-M   'P 1'
#
loop_
_entity.id
_entity.type
_entity.pdbx_description
1 polymer ?
#
loop_
_entity_poly.entity_id
_entity_poly.type
_entity_poly.pdbx_seq_one_letter_code
_entity_poly.pdbx_strand_id
1 'polypeptide(L)'
;MTDYRKTDEAVAALSPEQYRVTQQNGTERPGTGALLHNKAPGIYVDIVSGEPLFASSDKYESGCGWPSFTRPIANVAELRDTSHGMIRTEVRSAQGDSHLGHVFDDGPRDRGGLRYCINSASLRFVPRAEMEAQGYGAWLDEVQDPA
;
A
#
# COMPACT_ATOMS: atom_id res chain seq x y z
N MET A 1 -17.28 -10.67 -9.71
CA MET A 1 -16.72 -9.85 -8.61
C MET A 1 -15.58 -10.62 -7.97
N THR A 2 -14.42 -10.00 -7.88
CA THR A 2 -13.26 -10.63 -7.27
C THR A 2 -13.36 -10.55 -5.76
N ASP A 3 -13.19 -11.68 -5.10
CA ASP A 3 -13.25 -11.78 -3.66
C ASP A 3 -11.82 -11.84 -3.11
N TYR A 4 -11.38 -10.75 -2.47
CA TYR A 4 -10.01 -10.65 -1.93
C TYR A 4 -10.03 -11.05 -0.45
N ARG A 5 -9.11 -11.92 -0.09
CA ARG A 5 -9.03 -12.38 1.30
C ARG A 5 -7.64 -12.92 1.63
N LYS A 6 -7.36 -13.00 2.91
CA LYS A 6 -6.17 -13.63 3.43
C LYS A 6 -6.35 -15.16 3.38
N THR A 7 -5.40 -15.84 2.75
CA THR A 7 -5.39 -17.31 2.73
C THR A 7 -4.12 -17.83 3.39
N ASP A 8 -4.17 -19.06 3.91
CA ASP A 8 -3.00 -19.69 4.52
C ASP A 8 -1.87 -19.86 3.52
N GLU A 9 -2.20 -20.19 2.27
CA GLU A 9 -1.22 -20.35 1.18
C GLU A 9 -0.50 -19.03 0.88
N ALA A 10 -1.25 -17.92 0.84
CA ALA A 10 -0.67 -16.60 0.58
C ALA A 10 0.29 -16.20 1.71
N VAL A 11 -0.10 -16.44 2.96
CA VAL A 11 0.74 -16.11 4.11
C VAL A 11 2.01 -16.99 4.10
N ALA A 12 1.87 -18.28 3.78
CA ALA A 12 3.01 -19.20 3.75
C ALA A 12 4.01 -18.85 2.64
N ALA A 13 3.56 -18.17 1.59
CA ALA A 13 4.42 -17.75 0.47
C ALA A 13 5.22 -16.47 0.75
N LEU A 14 4.94 -15.78 1.85
CA LEU A 14 5.63 -14.52 2.18
C LEU A 14 7.09 -14.76 2.56
N SER A 15 7.96 -13.81 2.20
CA SER A 15 9.32 -13.78 2.73
C SER A 15 9.26 -13.45 4.23
N PRO A 16 10.35 -13.71 4.99
CA PRO A 16 10.38 -13.34 6.40
C PRO A 16 10.08 -11.86 6.65
N GLU A 17 10.58 -10.96 5.82
CA GLU A 17 10.31 -9.53 5.94
C GLU A 17 8.83 -9.22 5.66
N GLN A 18 8.27 -9.77 4.60
CA GLN A 18 6.87 -9.58 4.26
C GLN A 18 5.96 -10.10 5.39
N TYR A 19 6.28 -11.24 5.94
CA TYR A 19 5.53 -11.80 7.07
C TYR A 19 5.61 -10.90 8.30
N ARG A 20 6.79 -10.46 8.66
CA ARG A 20 6.99 -9.58 9.82
C ARG A 20 6.20 -8.28 9.68
N VAL A 21 6.23 -7.67 8.50
CA VAL A 21 5.55 -6.40 8.25
C VAL A 21 4.03 -6.59 8.24
N THR A 22 3.51 -7.55 7.47
CA THR A 22 2.07 -7.68 7.26
C THR A 22 1.36 -8.40 8.41
N GLN A 23 2.00 -9.37 9.06
CA GLN A 23 1.36 -10.24 10.04
C GLN A 23 1.77 -9.93 11.48
N GLN A 24 2.88 -9.24 11.68
CA GLN A 24 3.39 -8.92 13.02
C GLN A 24 3.51 -7.42 13.26
N ASN A 25 2.84 -6.61 12.43
CA ASN A 25 2.81 -5.14 12.52
C ASN A 25 4.22 -4.52 12.47
N GLY A 26 5.14 -5.16 11.74
CA GLY A 26 6.49 -4.66 11.62
C GLY A 26 6.58 -3.47 10.67
N THR A 27 7.72 -2.79 10.72
CA THR A 27 8.03 -1.68 9.83
C THR A 27 9.34 -1.98 9.12
N GLU A 28 9.35 -1.87 7.79
CA GLU A 28 10.59 -2.05 7.05
C GLU A 28 11.55 -0.91 7.36
N ARG A 29 12.84 -1.14 7.16
CA ARG A 29 13.87 -0.13 7.40
C ARG A 29 13.68 1.04 6.41
N PRO A 30 13.75 2.30 6.89
CA PRO A 30 13.58 3.45 5.98
C PRO A 30 14.60 3.40 4.84
N GLY A 31 14.15 3.73 3.63
CA GLY A 31 15.01 3.80 2.46
C GLY A 31 15.33 2.47 1.81
N THR A 32 14.84 1.35 2.33
CA THR A 32 15.21 0.01 1.84
C THR A 32 14.14 -0.67 1.01
N GLY A 33 12.91 -0.14 0.99
CA GLY A 33 11.79 -0.79 0.30
C GLY A 33 11.99 -0.84 -1.21
N ALA A 34 11.70 -1.99 -1.82
CA ALA A 34 11.90 -2.20 -3.25
C ALA A 34 11.04 -1.28 -4.12
N LEU A 35 9.90 -0.79 -3.59
CA LEU A 35 8.98 0.05 -4.34
C LEU A 35 9.11 1.53 -4.01
N LEU A 36 10.04 1.91 -3.13
CA LEU A 36 10.19 3.30 -2.69
C LEU A 36 10.32 4.26 -3.87
N HIS A 37 11.20 3.96 -4.81
CA HIS A 37 11.47 4.83 -5.96
C HIS A 37 10.79 4.39 -7.24
N ASN A 38 9.86 3.44 -7.16
CA ASN A 38 9.13 2.98 -8.34
C ASN A 38 8.20 4.08 -8.85
N LYS A 39 8.33 4.46 -10.11
CA LYS A 39 7.52 5.50 -10.77
C LYS A 39 6.75 4.98 -11.97
N ALA A 40 6.80 3.68 -12.22
CA ALA A 40 6.09 3.08 -13.35
C ALA A 40 4.57 3.20 -13.14
N PRO A 41 3.79 3.36 -14.22
CA PRO A 41 2.34 3.42 -14.10
C PRO A 41 1.76 2.07 -13.75
N GLY A 42 0.85 2.05 -12.79
CA GLY A 42 0.21 0.83 -12.32
C GLY A 42 -0.46 1.01 -10.99
N ILE A 43 -0.84 -0.10 -10.37
CA ILE A 43 -1.44 -0.08 -9.03
C ILE A 43 -0.62 -0.92 -8.07
N TYR A 44 -0.84 -0.64 -6.79
CA TYR A 44 -0.22 -1.38 -5.68
C TYR A 44 -1.32 -2.14 -4.97
N VAL A 45 -1.13 -3.45 -4.84
CA VAL A 45 -2.13 -4.34 -4.22
C VAL A 45 -1.54 -4.96 -2.96
N ASP A 46 -2.40 -5.47 -2.08
CA ASP A 46 -1.99 -6.19 -0.88
C ASP A 46 -1.21 -7.45 -1.29
N ILE A 47 -0.01 -7.62 -0.75
CA ILE A 47 0.84 -8.78 -1.09
C ILE A 47 0.19 -10.10 -0.64
N VAL A 48 -0.73 -10.06 0.31
CA VAL A 48 -1.40 -11.24 0.86
C VAL A 48 -2.72 -11.52 0.12
N SER A 49 -3.63 -10.54 0.09
CA SER A 49 -4.97 -10.75 -0.47
C SER A 49 -5.11 -10.42 -1.93
N GLY A 50 -4.22 -9.57 -2.45
CA GLY A 50 -4.32 -9.08 -3.82
C GLY A 50 -5.29 -7.93 -4.01
N GLU A 51 -5.92 -7.42 -2.94
CA GLU A 51 -6.88 -6.33 -3.09
C GLU A 51 -6.19 -5.04 -3.51
N PRO A 52 -6.81 -4.24 -4.41
CA PRO A 52 -6.23 -2.97 -4.84
C PRO A 52 -6.18 -1.98 -3.68
N LEU A 53 -5.09 -1.24 -3.57
CA LEU A 53 -4.88 -0.30 -2.46
C LEU A 53 -4.55 1.11 -2.94
N PHE A 54 -3.52 1.26 -3.78
CA PHE A 54 -3.04 2.58 -4.20
C PHE A 54 -2.68 2.57 -5.69
N ALA A 55 -2.71 3.76 -6.30
CA ALA A 55 -2.32 3.94 -7.70
C ALA A 55 -1.05 4.76 -7.79
N SER A 56 -0.29 4.51 -8.85
CA SER A 56 0.92 5.29 -9.16
C SER A 56 0.64 6.78 -9.31
N SER A 57 -0.55 7.13 -9.78
CA SER A 57 -0.97 8.53 -9.96
C SER A 57 -1.00 9.31 -8.64
N ASP A 58 -1.16 8.62 -7.52
CA ASP A 58 -1.24 9.22 -6.20
C ASP A 58 0.04 9.07 -5.38
N LYS A 59 1.07 8.48 -5.99
CA LYS A 59 2.37 8.29 -5.32
C LYS A 59 3.24 9.53 -5.50
N TYR A 60 3.98 9.89 -4.45
CA TYR A 60 4.87 11.05 -4.52
C TYR A 60 6.08 10.84 -3.61
N GLU A 61 7.14 11.64 -3.86
CA GLU A 61 8.38 11.60 -3.07
C GLU A 61 8.20 12.50 -1.84
N SER A 62 7.90 11.91 -0.70
CA SER A 62 7.73 12.65 0.55
C SER A 62 9.03 12.84 1.32
N GLY A 63 10.04 12.01 1.04
CA GLY A 63 11.29 12.02 1.79
C GLY A 63 11.24 11.26 3.11
N CYS A 64 10.14 10.59 3.42
CA CYS A 64 10.00 9.90 4.70
C CYS A 64 10.72 8.54 4.77
N GLY A 65 11.17 8.01 3.64
CA GLY A 65 11.86 6.72 3.59
C GLY A 65 10.98 5.53 3.24
N TRP A 66 9.69 5.75 3.02
CA TRP A 66 8.72 4.72 2.62
C TRP A 66 7.87 5.23 1.46
N PRO A 67 7.32 4.33 0.63
CA PRO A 67 6.36 4.74 -0.41
C PRO A 67 5.25 5.60 0.19
N SER A 68 4.94 6.71 -0.47
CA SER A 68 3.96 7.67 0.02
C SER A 68 2.89 7.92 -1.03
N PHE A 69 1.63 7.97 -0.58
CA PHE A 69 0.47 8.15 -1.45
C PHE A 69 -0.45 9.21 -0.83
N THR A 70 -1.17 9.92 -1.69
CA THR A 70 -2.11 10.95 -1.23
C THR A 70 -3.49 10.40 -0.88
N ARG A 71 -3.86 9.24 -1.45
CA ARG A 71 -5.14 8.58 -1.17
C ARG A 71 -5.10 7.11 -1.58
N PRO A 72 -5.93 6.26 -0.98
CA PRO A 72 -6.16 4.91 -1.51
C PRO A 72 -7.16 4.94 -2.66
N ILE A 73 -7.14 3.90 -3.51
CA ILE A 73 -8.12 3.75 -4.59
C ILE A 73 -9.29 2.83 -4.19
N ALA A 74 -9.19 2.20 -3.04
CA ALA A 74 -10.24 1.33 -2.48
C ALA A 74 -10.26 1.55 -0.98
N ASN A 75 -11.24 0.94 -0.31
CA ASN A 75 -11.36 1.10 1.14
C ASN A 75 -10.18 0.47 1.87
N VAL A 76 -9.65 1.20 2.84
CA VAL A 76 -8.66 0.68 3.79
C VAL A 76 -9.21 0.86 5.19
N ALA A 77 -8.75 0.05 6.13
CA ALA A 77 -9.11 0.18 7.53
C ALA A 77 -8.12 1.11 8.23
N GLU A 78 -8.63 2.02 9.05
CA GLU A 78 -7.80 2.94 9.84
C GLU A 78 -8.08 2.68 11.31
N LEU A 79 -7.00 2.44 12.08
CA LEU A 79 -7.10 2.11 13.50
C LEU A 79 -6.14 3.00 14.29
N ARG A 80 -6.57 3.33 15.51
CA ARG A 80 -5.71 4.09 16.41
C ARG A 80 -4.56 3.21 16.89
N ASP A 81 -3.33 3.72 16.75
CA ASP A 81 -2.12 3.03 17.17
C ASP A 81 -1.43 3.88 18.23
N THR A 82 -1.36 3.34 19.45
CA THR A 82 -0.73 4.02 20.57
C THR A 82 0.63 3.42 20.94
N SER A 83 1.16 2.55 20.11
CA SER A 83 2.47 1.92 20.35
C SER A 83 3.61 2.96 20.33
N HIS A 84 4.73 2.60 20.92
CA HIS A 84 5.96 3.42 20.97
C HIS A 84 5.75 4.80 21.61
N GLY A 85 4.76 4.93 22.49
CA GLY A 85 4.47 6.20 23.16
C GLY A 85 3.91 7.28 22.25
N MET A 86 3.45 6.92 21.06
CA MET A 86 2.90 7.84 20.07
C MET A 86 1.41 7.58 19.86
N ILE A 87 0.70 8.59 19.32
CA ILE A 87 -0.67 8.42 18.87
C ILE A 87 -0.64 8.60 17.35
N ARG A 88 -0.91 7.51 16.63
CA ARG A 88 -0.90 7.50 15.16
C ARG A 88 -2.13 6.79 14.64
N THR A 89 -2.37 6.89 13.33
CA THR A 89 -3.44 6.13 12.66
C THR A 89 -2.80 5.06 11.80
N GLU A 90 -3.00 3.81 12.18
CA GLU A 90 -2.52 2.66 11.42
C GLU A 90 -3.44 2.43 10.22
N VAL A 91 -2.85 2.05 9.08
CA VAL A 91 -3.59 1.69 7.87
C VAL A 91 -3.41 0.19 7.63
N ARG A 92 -4.54 -0.51 7.47
CA ARG A 92 -4.57 -1.94 7.16
C ARG A 92 -5.48 -2.17 5.97
N SER A 93 -5.22 -3.26 5.23
CA SER A 93 -6.13 -3.63 4.15
C SER A 93 -7.46 -4.09 4.74
N ALA A 94 -8.57 -3.66 4.11
CA ALA A 94 -9.90 -3.91 4.66
C ALA A 94 -10.29 -5.38 4.61
N GLN A 95 -9.84 -6.10 3.60
CA GLN A 95 -10.22 -7.51 3.39
C GLN A 95 -9.12 -8.48 3.80
N GLY A 96 -7.87 -8.17 3.50
CA GLY A 96 -6.75 -9.04 3.82
C GLY A 96 -6.19 -8.86 5.22
N ASP A 97 -6.57 -7.79 5.89
CA ASP A 97 -6.11 -7.44 7.24
C ASP A 97 -4.59 -7.45 7.38
N SER A 98 -3.89 -6.97 6.35
CA SER A 98 -2.44 -6.80 6.40
C SER A 98 -2.10 -5.43 6.99
N HIS A 99 -1.10 -5.38 7.86
CA HIS A 99 -0.54 -4.10 8.29
C HIS A 99 0.17 -3.46 7.10
N LEU A 100 -0.25 -2.26 6.73
CA LEU A 100 0.32 -1.53 5.60
C LEU A 100 1.28 -0.44 6.03
N GLY A 101 0.89 0.35 7.01
CA GLY A 101 1.65 1.49 7.48
C GLY A 101 0.78 2.42 8.30
N HIS A 102 0.97 3.72 8.10
CA HIS A 102 0.25 4.76 8.84
C HIS A 102 -0.14 5.89 7.90
N VAL A 103 -1.17 6.65 8.29
CA VAL A 103 -1.56 7.87 7.58
C VAL A 103 -1.35 9.08 8.50
N PHE A 104 -0.82 10.16 7.90
CA PHE A 104 -0.52 11.42 8.59
C PHE A 104 -1.23 12.56 7.87
N ASP A 105 -1.39 13.70 8.55
CA ASP A 105 -2.08 14.87 8.02
C ASP A 105 -1.11 15.94 7.48
N ASP A 106 0.12 15.57 7.20
CA ASP A 106 1.15 16.46 6.69
C ASP A 106 1.46 16.23 5.20
N GLY A 107 0.46 15.78 4.45
CA GLY A 107 0.57 15.57 3.01
C GLY A 107 0.31 16.84 2.19
N PRO A 108 0.41 16.74 0.85
CA PRO A 108 0.17 17.89 -0.03
C PRO A 108 -1.26 18.41 0.11
N ARG A 109 -1.39 19.70 0.42
CA ARG A 109 -2.70 20.31 0.67
C ARG A 109 -3.58 20.33 -0.57
N ASP A 110 -2.97 20.54 -1.73
CA ASP A 110 -3.68 20.58 -3.02
C ASP A 110 -4.17 19.18 -3.44
N ARG A 111 -3.79 18.14 -2.71
CA ARG A 111 -4.18 16.75 -2.99
C ARG A 111 -4.88 16.09 -1.81
N GLY A 112 -5.42 16.87 -0.89
CA GLY A 112 -6.21 16.38 0.22
C GLY A 112 -5.53 16.44 1.58
N GLY A 113 -4.25 16.77 1.64
CA GLY A 113 -3.54 17.01 2.90
C GLY A 113 -3.10 15.75 3.65
N LEU A 114 -3.32 14.55 3.11
CA LEU A 114 -2.96 13.31 3.77
C LEU A 114 -1.70 12.69 3.17
N ARG A 115 -0.93 12.00 4.00
CA ARG A 115 0.25 11.24 3.58
C ARG A 115 0.10 9.80 4.10
N TYR A 116 -0.21 8.89 3.18
CA TYR A 116 -0.23 7.46 3.47
C TYR A 116 1.19 6.92 3.31
N CYS A 117 1.81 6.59 4.42
CA CYS A 117 3.20 6.12 4.49
C CYS A 117 3.17 4.60 4.61
N ILE A 118 3.53 3.90 3.54
CA ILE A 118 3.19 2.48 3.37
C ILE A 118 4.47 1.66 3.15
N ASN A 119 4.56 0.50 3.79
CA ASN A 119 5.70 -0.41 3.62
C ASN A 119 5.67 -1.07 2.26
N SER A 120 6.80 -1.07 1.54
CA SER A 120 6.93 -1.81 0.29
C SER A 120 6.67 -3.30 0.48
N ALA A 121 7.08 -3.84 1.64
CA ALA A 121 6.94 -5.26 1.93
C ALA A 121 5.48 -5.72 2.04
N SER A 122 4.54 -4.80 2.23
CA SER A 122 3.11 -5.14 2.27
C SER A 122 2.43 -5.02 0.91
N LEU A 123 3.15 -4.61 -0.11
CA LEU A 123 2.60 -4.29 -1.42
C LEU A 123 3.17 -5.20 -2.52
N ARG A 124 2.36 -5.43 -3.55
CA ARG A 124 2.80 -5.98 -4.82
C ARG A 124 2.43 -4.97 -5.91
N PHE A 125 3.37 -4.62 -6.76
CA PHE A 125 3.12 -3.70 -7.85
C PHE A 125 2.62 -4.45 -9.07
N VAL A 126 1.54 -3.95 -9.68
CA VAL A 126 0.96 -4.49 -10.91
C VAL A 126 1.12 -3.40 -11.99
N PRO A 127 2.02 -3.58 -12.96
CA PRO A 127 2.18 -2.61 -14.05
C PRO A 127 0.87 -2.43 -14.83
N ARG A 128 0.63 -1.22 -15.30
CA ARG A 128 -0.59 -0.89 -16.04
C ARG A 128 -0.84 -1.87 -17.20
N ALA A 129 0.21 -2.24 -17.92
CA ALA A 129 0.09 -3.15 -19.06
C ALA A 129 -0.37 -4.56 -18.67
N GLU A 130 -0.25 -4.93 -17.39
CA GLU A 130 -0.64 -6.26 -16.91
C GLU A 130 -1.92 -6.24 -16.09
N MET A 131 -2.49 -5.06 -15.83
CA MET A 131 -3.66 -4.94 -14.94
C MET A 131 -4.85 -5.73 -15.45
N GLU A 132 -5.17 -5.60 -16.72
CA GLU A 132 -6.33 -6.31 -17.29
C GLU A 132 -6.14 -7.83 -17.22
N ALA A 133 -4.96 -8.32 -17.58
CA ALA A 133 -4.66 -9.75 -17.55
C ALA A 133 -4.71 -10.33 -16.13
N GLN A 134 -4.41 -9.53 -15.13
CA GLN A 134 -4.40 -9.98 -13.73
C GLN A 134 -5.72 -9.69 -12.99
N GLY A 135 -6.75 -9.23 -13.71
CA GLY A 135 -8.06 -9.02 -13.12
C GLY A 135 -8.30 -7.65 -12.53
N TYR A 136 -7.45 -6.67 -12.83
CA TYR A 136 -7.55 -5.32 -12.29
C TYR A 136 -8.00 -4.29 -13.34
N GLY A 137 -8.62 -4.73 -14.42
CA GLY A 137 -9.06 -3.83 -15.50
C GLY A 137 -10.00 -2.73 -15.04
N ALA A 138 -10.83 -3.00 -14.02
CA ALA A 138 -11.75 -2.02 -13.47
C ALA A 138 -11.04 -0.80 -12.87
N TRP A 139 -9.74 -0.92 -12.57
CA TRP A 139 -8.95 0.13 -11.91
C TRP A 139 -8.07 0.92 -12.88
N LEU A 140 -8.18 0.66 -14.19
CA LEU A 140 -7.36 1.36 -15.19
C LEU A 140 -7.56 2.87 -15.17
N ASP A 141 -8.78 3.32 -14.88
CA ASP A 141 -9.09 4.75 -14.82
C ASP A 141 -8.39 5.48 -13.66
N GLU A 142 -7.93 4.73 -12.66
CA GLU A 142 -7.19 5.30 -11.53
C GLU A 142 -5.72 5.54 -11.87
N VAL A 143 -5.23 4.97 -12.97
CA VAL A 143 -3.82 5.07 -13.37
C VAL A 143 -3.71 6.03 -14.53
N GLN A 144 -2.99 7.14 -14.30
CA GLN A 144 -2.75 8.15 -15.33
C GLN A 144 -1.36 7.96 -15.93
N ASP A 145 -1.21 8.34 -17.19
CA ASP A 145 0.10 8.32 -17.83
C ASP A 145 1.03 9.33 -17.14
N PRO A 146 2.33 9.01 -17.01
CA PRO A 146 3.29 9.99 -16.51
C PRO A 146 3.31 11.23 -17.39
N ALA A 147 3.42 12.36 -16.77
CA ALA A 147 3.50 13.63 -17.50
C ALA A 147 4.85 13.77 -18.23
#